data_af3bca5446adb41724ccce69026fb26c
#
_entry.id   af3bca5446adb41724ccce69026fb26c
#
_cell.length_a   1.000
_cell.length_b   1.000
_cell.length_c   1.000
_cell.angle_alpha   90.00
_cell.angle_beta   90.00
_cell.angle_gamma   90.00
#
_symmetry.space_group_name_H-M   'P 1'
#
loop_
_entity.id
_entity.type
_entity.pdbx_description
1 polymer ?
#
loop_
_entity_poly.entity_id
_entity_poly.type
_entity_poly.pdbx_seq_one_letter_code
_entity_poly.pdbx_strand_id
1 'polypeptide(L)'
;MKLRNIPFSPPDMSDAEIEMVAEALRSGWITTGPKTKEFEQLIAMCCGTEKAVCLNSATACMESILRALGVGPGDEVITSAYTYTATASITCHVGAKVVMVDMKPGSFEMDYDKMADAITERTKVVIPVDLAGIVCDYDKIFEVVESKKYLFKPANDIQNAYGRVIVMADAAHAFG
;
A
#
# COMPACT_ATOMS: atom_id res chain seq x y z
N MET A 1 36.05 12.69 -23.81
CA MET A 1 35.40 11.90 -22.78
C MET A 1 34.01 11.49 -23.28
N LYS A 2 33.70 10.18 -23.40
CA LYS A 2 32.41 9.73 -23.94
C LYS A 2 31.39 9.88 -22.82
N LEU A 3 30.37 10.71 -22.99
CA LEU A 3 29.29 10.87 -22.00
C LEU A 3 28.55 9.54 -21.84
N ARG A 4 28.41 9.07 -20.61
CA ARG A 4 27.63 7.88 -20.28
C ARG A 4 26.17 8.30 -20.15
N ASN A 5 25.30 7.71 -20.97
CA ASN A 5 23.87 7.85 -20.82
C ASN A 5 23.39 6.85 -19.76
N ILE A 6 22.79 7.35 -18.68
CA ILE A 6 22.20 6.53 -17.61
C ILE A 6 20.69 6.73 -17.70
N PRO A 7 19.94 5.73 -18.19
CA PRO A 7 18.48 5.82 -18.26
C PRO A 7 17.88 5.83 -16.85
N PHE A 8 16.75 6.49 -16.70
CA PHE A 8 15.99 6.49 -15.45
C PHE A 8 15.16 5.21 -15.37
N SER A 9 15.57 4.27 -14.50
CA SER A 9 14.84 3.04 -14.12
C SER A 9 14.11 2.36 -15.32
N PRO A 10 14.82 1.92 -16.38
CA PRO A 10 14.16 1.22 -17.47
C PRO A 10 13.63 -0.13 -16.97
N PRO A 11 12.47 -0.59 -17.48
CA PRO A 11 11.99 -1.92 -17.16
C PRO A 11 12.96 -2.99 -17.67
N ASP A 12 13.14 -4.05 -16.88
CA ASP A 12 13.83 -5.26 -17.34
C ASP A 12 12.81 -6.15 -18.05
N MET A 13 12.98 -6.32 -19.36
CA MET A 13 12.07 -7.09 -20.21
C MET A 13 12.86 -8.13 -20.98
N SER A 14 12.49 -9.38 -20.81
CA SER A 14 13.04 -10.52 -21.52
C SER A 14 12.06 -11.07 -22.57
N ASP A 15 12.50 -12.08 -23.32
CA ASP A 15 11.63 -12.80 -24.26
C ASP A 15 10.47 -13.50 -23.54
N ALA A 16 10.60 -13.81 -22.25
CA ALA A 16 9.54 -14.46 -21.47
C ALA A 16 8.32 -13.55 -21.29
N GLU A 17 8.54 -12.27 -20.94
CA GLU A 17 7.44 -11.29 -20.83
C GLU A 17 6.78 -11.06 -22.17
N ILE A 18 7.58 -10.95 -23.25
CA ILE A 18 7.07 -10.75 -24.62
C ILE A 18 6.19 -11.93 -25.04
N GLU A 19 6.63 -13.17 -24.81
CA GLU A 19 5.86 -14.34 -25.20
C GLU A 19 4.57 -14.51 -24.37
N MET A 20 4.59 -14.22 -23.07
CA MET A 20 3.38 -14.24 -22.24
C MET A 20 2.33 -13.23 -22.72
N VAL A 21 2.75 -12.03 -23.11
CA VAL A 21 1.85 -11.03 -23.71
C VAL A 21 1.32 -11.51 -25.05
N ALA A 22 2.19 -12.07 -25.91
CA ALA A 22 1.80 -12.61 -27.21
C ALA A 22 0.80 -13.77 -27.05
N GLU A 23 1.01 -14.67 -26.10
CA GLU A 23 0.07 -15.74 -25.77
C GLU A 23 -1.30 -15.20 -25.34
N ALA A 24 -1.33 -14.20 -24.45
CA ALA A 24 -2.58 -13.57 -24.04
C ALA A 24 -3.35 -12.98 -25.23
N LEU A 25 -2.66 -12.27 -26.12
CA LEU A 25 -3.27 -11.70 -27.34
C LEU A 25 -3.77 -12.77 -28.29
N ARG A 26 -3.01 -13.84 -28.54
CA ARG A 26 -3.40 -14.97 -29.40
C ARG A 26 -4.61 -15.74 -28.84
N SER A 27 -4.76 -15.77 -27.51
CA SER A 27 -5.92 -16.42 -26.87
C SER A 27 -7.26 -15.71 -27.17
N GLY A 28 -7.20 -14.45 -27.60
CA GLY A 28 -8.37 -13.58 -27.79
C GLY A 28 -8.97 -13.06 -26.48
N TRP A 29 -8.41 -13.41 -25.33
CA TRP A 29 -8.87 -12.94 -24.02
C TRP A 29 -8.01 -11.79 -23.51
N ILE A 30 -8.39 -10.56 -23.77
CA ILE A 30 -7.62 -9.34 -23.49
C ILE A 30 -8.14 -8.50 -22.30
N THR A 31 -9.09 -9.06 -21.55
CA THR A 31 -9.65 -8.44 -20.33
C THR A 31 -9.28 -9.29 -19.10
N THR A 32 -9.81 -8.94 -17.93
CA THR A 32 -9.66 -9.76 -16.71
C THR A 32 -10.12 -11.20 -16.99
N GLY A 33 -9.23 -12.16 -16.80
CA GLY A 33 -9.48 -13.54 -17.20
C GLY A 33 -8.49 -14.55 -16.61
N PRO A 34 -8.18 -15.65 -17.33
CA PRO A 34 -7.35 -16.73 -16.80
C PRO A 34 -5.97 -16.28 -16.33
N LYS A 35 -5.27 -15.43 -17.08
CA LYS A 35 -3.93 -14.92 -16.69
C LYS A 35 -3.99 -14.06 -15.43
N THR A 36 -5.02 -13.24 -15.25
CA THR A 36 -5.22 -12.47 -14.02
C THR A 36 -5.43 -13.41 -12.82
N LYS A 37 -6.25 -14.44 -12.97
CA LYS A 37 -6.51 -15.42 -11.90
C LYS A 37 -5.27 -16.21 -11.52
N GLU A 38 -4.48 -16.63 -12.51
CA GLU A 38 -3.21 -17.30 -12.30
C GLU A 38 -2.25 -16.40 -11.51
N PHE A 39 -2.14 -15.13 -11.90
CA PHE A 39 -1.29 -14.15 -11.21
C PHE A 39 -1.78 -13.90 -9.77
N GLU A 40 -3.07 -13.73 -9.54
CA GLU A 40 -3.65 -13.59 -8.19
C GLU A 40 -3.30 -14.79 -7.30
N GLN A 41 -3.36 -16.01 -7.84
CA GLN A 41 -2.98 -17.22 -7.10
C GLN A 41 -1.49 -17.23 -6.74
N LEU A 42 -0.62 -16.90 -7.69
CA LEU A 42 0.83 -16.83 -7.46
C LEU A 42 1.20 -15.77 -6.41
N ILE A 43 0.57 -14.60 -6.48
CA ILE A 43 0.76 -13.55 -5.48
C ILE A 43 0.27 -14.00 -4.10
N ALA A 44 -0.90 -14.61 -4.02
CA ALA A 44 -1.43 -15.12 -2.75
C ALA A 44 -0.49 -16.15 -2.13
N MET A 45 0.05 -17.07 -2.94
CA MET A 45 1.04 -18.06 -2.48
C MET A 45 2.34 -17.40 -2.00
N CYS A 46 2.86 -16.42 -2.75
CA CYS A 46 4.08 -15.70 -2.40
C CYS A 46 3.93 -14.94 -1.09
N CYS A 47 2.79 -14.29 -0.87
CA CYS A 47 2.50 -13.50 0.33
C CYS A 47 1.97 -14.34 1.50
N GLY A 48 1.73 -15.65 1.33
CA GLY A 48 1.16 -16.51 2.37
C GLY A 48 -0.28 -16.11 2.77
N THR A 49 -1.05 -15.54 1.85
CA THR A 49 -2.43 -15.13 2.05
C THR A 49 -3.42 -16.07 1.35
N GLU A 50 -4.68 -16.09 1.79
CA GLU A 50 -5.71 -16.91 1.12
C GLU A 50 -6.05 -16.40 -0.27
N LYS A 51 -5.98 -15.08 -0.47
CA LYS A 51 -6.40 -14.42 -1.72
C LYS A 51 -5.56 -13.19 -1.99
N ALA A 52 -5.41 -12.90 -3.28
CA ALA A 52 -4.95 -11.62 -3.79
C ALA A 52 -5.94 -11.11 -4.84
N VAL A 53 -5.99 -9.81 -5.04
CA VAL A 53 -6.82 -9.14 -6.06
C VAL A 53 -5.92 -8.24 -6.87
N CYS A 54 -5.90 -8.44 -8.19
CA CYS A 54 -5.13 -7.62 -9.11
C CYS A 54 -5.96 -6.45 -9.62
N LEU A 55 -5.40 -5.26 -9.48
CA LEU A 55 -5.91 -4.03 -10.08
C LEU A 55 -4.83 -3.41 -10.98
N ASN A 56 -5.17 -2.32 -11.64
CA ASN A 56 -4.27 -1.66 -12.60
C ASN A 56 -3.10 -0.89 -11.98
N SER A 57 -3.12 -0.67 -10.66
CA SER A 57 -2.06 0.05 -9.93
C SER A 57 -2.15 -0.16 -8.42
N ALA A 58 -1.04 0.02 -7.70
CA ALA A 58 -1.04 0.09 -6.24
C ALA A 58 -1.97 1.19 -5.71
N THR A 59 -2.03 2.33 -6.40
CA THR A 59 -2.97 3.42 -6.09
C THR A 59 -4.42 2.93 -6.06
N ALA A 60 -4.85 2.21 -7.11
CA ALA A 60 -6.20 1.67 -7.18
C ALA A 60 -6.46 0.61 -6.09
N CYS A 61 -5.46 -0.22 -5.78
CA CYS A 61 -5.53 -1.20 -4.69
C CYS A 61 -5.77 -0.50 -3.35
N MET A 62 -4.94 0.47 -3.00
CA MET A 62 -5.03 1.20 -1.73
C MET A 62 -6.35 1.98 -1.61
N GLU A 63 -6.79 2.68 -2.67
CA GLU A 63 -8.07 3.38 -2.66
C GLU A 63 -9.24 2.41 -2.46
N SER A 64 -9.21 1.26 -3.14
CA SER A 64 -10.25 0.22 -3.00
C SER A 64 -10.30 -0.34 -1.58
N ILE A 65 -9.15 -0.52 -0.94
CA ILE A 65 -9.07 -0.96 0.46
C ILE A 65 -9.68 0.12 1.39
N LEU A 66 -9.33 1.40 1.24
CA LEU A 66 -9.92 2.47 2.06
C LEU A 66 -11.45 2.51 1.92
N ARG A 67 -11.97 2.35 0.69
CA ARG A 67 -13.41 2.28 0.44
C ARG A 67 -14.06 1.05 1.07
N ALA A 68 -13.43 -0.12 0.94
CA ALA A 68 -13.92 -1.36 1.56
C ALA A 68 -13.93 -1.29 3.09
N LEU A 69 -12.96 -0.59 3.68
CA LEU A 69 -12.91 -0.32 5.12
C LEU A 69 -13.92 0.73 5.57
N GLY A 70 -14.61 1.41 4.65
CA GLY A 70 -15.57 2.48 4.95
C GLY A 70 -14.93 3.76 5.47
N VAL A 71 -13.66 4.00 5.12
CA VAL A 71 -12.95 5.25 5.47
C VAL A 71 -13.51 6.40 4.64
N GLY A 72 -13.80 7.54 5.28
CA GLY A 72 -14.45 8.68 4.63
C GLY A 72 -14.37 9.99 5.40
N PRO A 73 -15.29 10.93 5.10
CA PRO A 73 -15.32 12.23 5.75
C PRO A 73 -15.39 12.14 7.28
N GLY A 74 -14.49 12.87 7.95
CA GLY A 74 -14.35 12.86 9.42
C GLY A 74 -13.27 11.90 9.93
N ASP A 75 -12.84 10.94 9.13
CA ASP A 75 -11.76 10.03 9.46
C ASP A 75 -10.39 10.61 9.12
N GLU A 76 -9.35 10.08 9.74
CA GLU A 76 -7.94 10.40 9.50
C GLU A 76 -7.17 9.16 9.04
N VAL A 77 -6.29 9.38 8.05
CA VAL A 77 -5.34 8.37 7.56
C VAL A 77 -3.94 8.94 7.70
N ILE A 78 -3.08 8.22 8.43
CA ILE A 78 -1.70 8.60 8.67
C ILE A 78 -0.81 7.99 7.58
N THR A 79 0.09 8.78 7.02
CA THR A 79 1.13 8.28 6.10
C THR A 79 2.43 9.07 6.25
N SER A 80 3.49 8.59 5.61
CA SER A 80 4.79 9.27 5.56
C SER A 80 4.72 10.57 4.75
N ALA A 81 5.41 11.60 5.21
CA ALA A 81 5.59 12.84 4.45
C ALA A 81 6.48 12.66 3.21
N TYR A 82 7.34 11.64 3.20
CA TYR A 82 8.20 11.31 2.06
C TYR A 82 7.68 10.06 1.36
N THR A 83 6.79 10.27 0.42
CA THR A 83 6.17 9.21 -0.40
C THR A 83 5.75 9.77 -1.74
N TYR A 84 5.40 8.89 -2.68
CA TYR A 84 4.73 9.29 -3.90
C TYR A 84 3.33 9.86 -3.59
N THR A 85 2.90 10.83 -4.35
CA THR A 85 1.63 11.55 -4.15
C THR A 85 0.42 10.62 -3.99
N ALA A 86 0.44 9.45 -4.63
CA ALA A 86 -0.65 8.49 -4.60
C ALA A 86 -1.07 8.10 -3.19
N THR A 87 -0.11 7.82 -2.30
CA THR A 87 -0.38 7.37 -0.92
C THR A 87 -1.18 8.41 -0.12
N ALA A 88 -0.96 9.69 -0.39
CA ALA A 88 -1.73 10.78 0.22
C ALA A 88 -3.05 11.06 -0.53
N SER A 89 -3.03 11.05 -1.87
CA SER A 89 -4.18 11.44 -2.70
C SER A 89 -5.37 10.50 -2.56
N ILE A 90 -5.13 9.18 -2.41
CA ILE A 90 -6.21 8.20 -2.19
C ILE A 90 -7.04 8.51 -0.93
N THR A 91 -6.40 9.06 0.10
CA THR A 91 -7.10 9.52 1.32
C THR A 91 -8.04 10.67 1.01
N CYS A 92 -7.59 11.63 0.18
CA CYS A 92 -8.44 12.72 -0.29
C CYS A 92 -9.58 12.21 -1.17
N HIS A 93 -9.34 11.21 -2.03
CA HIS A 93 -10.37 10.64 -2.90
C HIS A 93 -11.52 10.01 -2.12
N VAL A 94 -11.28 9.45 -0.96
CA VAL A 94 -12.33 8.92 -0.08
C VAL A 94 -12.93 9.99 0.85
N GLY A 95 -12.42 11.22 0.81
CA GLY A 95 -12.91 12.35 1.61
C GLY A 95 -12.38 12.37 3.04
N ALA A 96 -11.40 11.53 3.38
CA ALA A 96 -10.76 11.53 4.69
C ALA A 96 -9.64 12.57 4.77
N LYS A 97 -9.19 12.87 5.98
CA LYS A 97 -8.09 13.79 6.23
C LYS A 97 -6.74 13.05 6.21
N VAL A 98 -5.82 13.53 5.39
CA VAL A 98 -4.42 13.08 5.41
C VAL A 98 -3.72 13.67 6.63
N VAL A 99 -3.02 12.81 7.38
CA VAL A 99 -2.10 13.20 8.45
C VAL A 99 -0.71 12.73 8.07
N MET A 100 0.15 13.67 7.73
CA MET A 100 1.53 13.35 7.32
C MET A 100 2.44 13.33 8.54
N VAL A 101 3.22 12.27 8.66
CA VAL A 101 4.24 12.09 9.69
C VAL A 101 5.61 12.16 9.05
N ASP A 102 6.50 12.90 9.67
CA ASP A 102 7.86 13.08 9.20
C ASP A 102 8.68 11.79 9.30
N MET A 103 9.82 11.78 8.62
CA MET A 103 10.74 10.66 8.58
C MET A 103 11.62 10.63 9.84
N LYS A 104 12.05 9.43 10.17
CA LYS A 104 13.14 9.27 11.14
C LYS A 104 14.43 9.87 10.55
N PRO A 105 15.18 10.69 11.30
CA PRO A 105 16.43 11.28 10.81
C PRO A 105 17.40 10.22 10.26
N GLY A 106 17.85 10.43 9.02
CA GLY A 106 18.78 9.52 8.34
C GLY A 106 18.15 8.23 7.78
N SER A 107 16.82 8.12 7.78
CA SER A 107 16.06 6.99 7.23
C SER A 107 15.01 7.44 6.22
N PHE A 108 14.49 6.50 5.43
CA PHE A 108 13.29 6.68 4.61
C PHE A 108 12.02 6.17 5.31
N GLU A 109 12.15 5.60 6.48
CA GLU A 109 11.03 5.14 7.29
C GLU A 109 10.33 6.30 8.00
N MET A 110 9.04 6.16 8.21
CA MET A 110 8.25 7.04 9.07
C MET A 110 8.80 7.02 10.50
N ASP A 111 8.81 8.16 11.16
CA ASP A 111 9.12 8.25 12.58
C ASP A 111 7.97 7.67 13.41
N TYR A 112 8.19 6.51 14.01
CA TYR A 112 7.13 5.78 14.73
C TYR A 112 6.69 6.45 16.02
N ASP A 113 7.54 7.25 16.66
CA ASP A 113 7.16 8.04 17.85
C ASP A 113 6.21 9.15 17.43
N LYS A 114 6.52 9.86 16.34
CA LYS A 114 5.63 10.87 15.75
C LYS A 114 4.33 10.24 15.22
N MET A 115 4.40 9.02 14.67
CA MET A 115 3.21 8.27 14.28
C MET A 115 2.30 7.98 15.49
N ALA A 116 2.90 7.57 16.62
CA ALA A 116 2.16 7.33 17.86
C ALA A 116 1.46 8.59 18.38
N ASP A 117 2.14 9.74 18.29
CA ASP A 117 1.59 11.02 18.72
C ASP A 117 0.49 11.54 17.77
N ALA A 118 0.53 11.15 16.50
CA ALA A 118 -0.46 11.56 15.49
C ALA A 118 -1.76 10.74 15.55
N ILE A 119 -1.77 9.58 16.24
CA ILE A 119 -2.98 8.74 16.35
C ILE A 119 -4.02 9.42 17.25
N THR A 120 -5.21 9.59 16.72
CA THR A 120 -6.38 10.15 17.40
C THR A 120 -7.58 9.21 17.35
N GLU A 121 -8.70 9.55 17.98
CA GLU A 121 -9.96 8.79 17.86
C GLU A 121 -10.52 8.74 16.43
N ARG A 122 -10.09 9.65 15.55
CA ARG A 122 -10.49 9.69 14.14
C ARG A 122 -9.57 8.84 13.25
N THR A 123 -8.41 8.43 13.72
CA THR A 123 -7.46 7.65 12.93
C THR A 123 -8.00 6.26 12.66
N LYS A 124 -8.18 5.91 11.38
CA LYS A 124 -8.66 4.59 10.94
C LYS A 124 -7.55 3.72 10.37
N VAL A 125 -6.65 4.33 9.61
CA VAL A 125 -5.61 3.62 8.87
C VAL A 125 -4.28 4.33 9.04
N VAL A 126 -3.21 3.56 9.14
CA VAL A 126 -1.82 3.99 8.95
C VAL A 126 -1.30 3.32 7.68
N ILE A 127 -0.69 4.12 6.79
CA ILE A 127 -0.09 3.63 5.55
C ILE A 127 1.43 3.83 5.62
N PRO A 128 2.19 2.86 6.16
CA PRO A 128 3.64 2.84 6.00
C PRO A 128 4.00 2.59 4.55
N VAL A 129 5.13 3.14 4.11
CA VAL A 129 5.61 3.03 2.72
C VAL A 129 6.97 2.36 2.71
N ASP A 130 7.06 1.22 2.03
CA ASP A 130 8.30 0.46 1.86
C ASP A 130 9.12 1.07 0.70
N LEU A 131 9.60 2.29 0.92
CA LEU A 131 10.19 3.13 -0.11
C LEU A 131 11.50 2.54 -0.63
N ALA A 132 11.64 2.46 -1.95
CA ALA A 132 12.80 1.90 -2.65
C ALA A 132 13.17 0.46 -2.20
N GLY A 133 12.18 -0.31 -1.75
CA GLY A 133 12.37 -1.68 -1.27
C GLY A 133 12.90 -1.78 0.16
N ILE A 134 13.01 -0.67 0.87
CA ILE A 134 13.35 -0.67 2.30
C ILE A 134 12.07 -0.94 3.10
N VAL A 135 11.97 -2.16 3.63
CA VAL A 135 10.80 -2.61 4.40
C VAL A 135 10.78 -1.90 5.75
N CYS A 136 9.62 -1.32 6.09
CA CYS A 136 9.39 -0.68 7.38
C CYS A 136 9.46 -1.71 8.53
N ASP A 137 9.78 -1.25 9.74
CA ASP A 137 9.75 -2.08 10.95
C ASP A 137 8.28 -2.29 11.38
N TYR A 138 7.64 -3.30 10.76
CA TYR A 138 6.23 -3.63 11.03
C TYR A 138 5.99 -4.07 12.47
N ASP A 139 6.96 -4.68 13.14
CA ASP A 139 6.80 -5.06 14.55
C ASP A 139 6.58 -3.81 15.41
N LYS A 140 7.39 -2.77 15.23
CA LYS A 140 7.19 -1.50 15.90
C LYS A 140 5.91 -0.79 15.52
N ILE A 141 5.53 -0.82 14.24
CA ILE A 141 4.26 -0.24 13.80
C ILE A 141 3.10 -0.93 14.52
N PHE A 142 3.10 -2.26 14.58
CA PHE A 142 2.08 -3.02 15.29
C PHE A 142 2.09 -2.78 16.80
N GLU A 143 3.25 -2.67 17.44
CA GLU A 143 3.36 -2.25 18.85
C GLU A 143 2.70 -0.89 19.09
N VAL A 144 2.96 0.08 18.23
CA VAL A 144 2.36 1.43 18.34
C VAL A 144 0.85 1.37 18.21
N VAL A 145 0.31 0.77 17.14
CA VAL A 145 -1.15 0.75 16.92
C VAL A 145 -1.87 -0.07 17.98
N GLU A 146 -1.25 -1.11 18.52
CA GLU A 146 -1.80 -1.89 19.62
C GLU A 146 -1.81 -1.09 20.93
N SER A 147 -0.73 -0.35 21.23
CA SER A 147 -0.67 0.50 22.42
C SER A 147 -1.71 1.62 22.42
N LYS A 148 -2.14 2.05 21.25
CA LYS A 148 -3.13 3.15 21.04
C LYS A 148 -4.54 2.63 20.73
N LYS A 149 -4.79 1.34 20.80
CA LYS A 149 -6.11 0.76 20.46
C LYS A 149 -7.28 1.32 21.27
N TYR A 150 -7.04 1.84 22.46
CA TYR A 150 -8.06 2.49 23.30
C TYR A 150 -8.64 3.76 22.66
N LEU A 151 -7.91 4.40 21.72
CA LEU A 151 -8.39 5.55 20.96
C LEU A 151 -9.25 5.14 19.75
N PHE A 152 -9.13 3.90 19.29
CA PHE A 152 -9.80 3.47 18.07
C PHE A 152 -11.32 3.41 18.23
N LYS A 153 -12.03 4.10 17.38
CA LYS A 153 -13.49 4.14 17.31
C LYS A 153 -13.96 3.53 15.99
N PRO A 154 -14.32 2.23 15.95
CA PRO A 154 -14.80 1.60 14.72
C PRO A 154 -16.12 2.24 14.26
N ALA A 155 -16.25 2.45 12.95
CA ALA A 155 -17.47 3.02 12.34
C ALA A 155 -18.36 1.91 11.69
N ASN A 156 -17.85 0.69 11.56
CA ASN A 156 -18.55 -0.44 10.95
C ASN A 156 -17.99 -1.78 11.45
N ASP A 157 -18.65 -2.88 11.05
CA ASP A 157 -18.29 -4.22 11.49
C ASP A 157 -16.89 -4.66 11.05
N ILE A 158 -16.44 -4.24 9.87
CA ILE A 158 -15.10 -4.56 9.38
C ILE A 158 -14.04 -3.89 10.27
N GLN A 159 -14.18 -2.59 10.53
CA GLN A 159 -13.28 -1.88 11.44
C GLN A 159 -13.35 -2.45 12.87
N ASN A 160 -14.54 -2.85 13.31
CA ASN A 160 -14.73 -3.45 14.62
C ASN A 160 -14.01 -4.80 14.75
N ALA A 161 -13.97 -5.60 13.69
CA ALA A 161 -13.24 -6.87 13.67
C ALA A 161 -11.71 -6.69 13.82
N TYR A 162 -11.15 -5.58 13.35
CA TYR A 162 -9.74 -5.24 13.58
C TYR A 162 -9.47 -4.78 15.02
N GLY A 163 -10.40 -4.06 15.65
CA GLY A 163 -10.32 -3.58 17.02
C GLY A 163 -9.20 -2.57 17.32
N ARG A 164 -8.50 -2.08 16.30
CA ARG A 164 -7.40 -1.12 16.37
C ARG A 164 -7.22 -0.40 15.04
N VAL A 165 -6.37 0.63 15.01
CA VAL A 165 -5.95 1.28 13.76
C VAL A 165 -5.39 0.24 12.79
N ILE A 166 -5.88 0.28 11.56
CA ILE A 166 -5.54 -0.70 10.52
C ILE A 166 -4.22 -0.30 9.87
N VAL A 167 -3.32 -1.24 9.70
CA VAL A 167 -2.06 -1.06 8.98
C VAL A 167 -2.24 -1.53 7.55
N MET A 168 -2.06 -0.64 6.59
CA MET A 168 -2.11 -0.91 5.15
C MET A 168 -0.77 -0.56 4.54
N ALA A 169 0.04 -1.54 4.18
CA ALA A 169 1.36 -1.31 3.59
C ALA A 169 1.25 -0.79 2.15
N ASP A 170 1.97 0.29 1.84
CA ASP A 170 2.28 0.66 0.46
C ASP A 170 3.61 0.00 0.06
N ALA A 171 3.51 -1.18 -0.52
CA ALA A 171 4.64 -2.01 -0.93
C ALA A 171 4.91 -1.92 -2.44
N ALA A 172 4.55 -0.81 -3.10
CA ALA A 172 4.72 -0.64 -4.54
C ALA A 172 6.18 -0.82 -5.01
N HIS A 173 7.16 -0.60 -4.13
CA HIS A 173 8.59 -0.79 -4.40
C HIS A 173 9.21 -2.02 -3.72
N ALA A 174 8.44 -2.81 -2.98
CA ALA A 174 9.00 -3.84 -2.10
C ALA A 174 8.51 -5.26 -2.41
N PHE A 175 7.88 -5.48 -3.56
CA PHE A 175 7.50 -6.81 -3.99
C PHE A 175 8.66 -7.50 -4.71
N GLY A 176 9.06 -8.71 -4.22
CA GLY A 176 10.12 -9.53 -4.81
C GLY A 176 11.29 -9.83 -3.90
#